data_5e164f0e569b54b27442daa40a058d5e
#
_entry.id   5e164f0e569b54b27442daa40a058d5e
#
_cell.length_a   1.000
_cell.length_b   1.000
_cell.length_c   1.000
_cell.angle_alpha   90.00
_cell.angle_beta   90.00
_cell.angle_gamma   90.00
#
_symmetry.space_group_name_H-M   'P 1'
#
loop_
_entity.id
_entity.type
_entity.pdbx_description
1 polymer ?
#
loop_
_entity_poly.entity_id
_entity_poly.type
_entity_poly.pdbx_seq_one_letter_code
_entity_poly.pdbx_strand_id
1 'polypeptide(L)'
;KPNPYYTPGAGAFVVVAGKKIKNKARTLSIKYTISNLVVMMVAMILMFSIYAATVIAFAPKIDPNKIYDQISTNSVIYDDNGTRIDSVSSGESRTIIKYKDIPKHTVDAFVALEDKTFWKHHGFNWKRMIGAIASSFGRGNIRGTSTLTQQLARNVYLPNIKSQRSARRKILEMYYASKIEHTLSKKEIFAAYVNSIYFGYGNYGIENASKTYFSKDVSQLTLKESAALASMPQSPDTYALIQNADSPVASQSTSTPI
;
A
#
# COMPACT_ATOMS: atom_id res chain seq x y z
N LYS A 1 -38.01 77.21 -2.79
CA LYS A 1 -39.01 76.47 -2.01
C LYS A 1 -39.00 75.02 -2.48
N PRO A 2 -38.82 74.01 -1.61
CA PRO A 2 -38.86 72.60 -2.01
C PRO A 2 -40.28 72.22 -2.42
N ASN A 3 -40.40 71.43 -3.48
CA ASN A 3 -41.65 70.93 -4.02
C ASN A 3 -42.28 69.95 -3.01
N PRO A 4 -43.49 70.27 -2.46
CA PRO A 4 -44.13 69.47 -1.42
C PRO A 4 -44.72 68.13 -1.91
N TYR A 5 -44.57 67.81 -3.20
CA TYR A 5 -45.09 66.53 -3.78
C TYR A 5 -44.04 65.49 -4.13
N TYR A 6 -42.81 65.69 -3.67
CA TYR A 6 -41.79 64.63 -3.88
C TYR A 6 -41.83 63.63 -2.74
N THR A 7 -42.71 62.69 -2.83
CA THR A 7 -42.59 61.44 -2.02
C THR A 7 -41.53 60.55 -2.62
N PRO A 8 -40.43 60.31 -1.93
CA PRO A 8 -39.46 59.34 -2.40
C PRO A 8 -40.10 57.98 -2.20
N GLY A 9 -40.66 57.53 -3.31
CA GLY A 9 -41.15 56.48 -3.07
C GLY A 9 -41.36 55.12 -3.24
N ALA A 10 -42.49 54.76 -3.77
CA ALA A 10 -42.84 53.33 -3.98
C ALA A 10 -41.78 52.50 -4.76
N GLY A 11 -41.04 53.15 -5.67
CA GLY A 11 -40.00 52.46 -6.44
C GLY A 11 -38.79 51.99 -5.63
N ALA A 12 -38.33 52.77 -4.64
CA ALA A 12 -37.21 52.40 -3.78
C ALA A 12 -37.58 51.24 -2.85
N PHE A 13 -38.80 51.24 -2.31
CA PHE A 13 -39.31 50.13 -1.48
C PHE A 13 -39.46 48.83 -2.27
N VAL A 14 -39.94 48.88 -3.49
CA VAL A 14 -40.08 47.69 -4.36
C VAL A 14 -38.75 47.13 -4.75
N VAL A 15 -37.72 47.93 -5.04
CA VAL A 15 -36.36 47.48 -5.37
C VAL A 15 -35.68 46.84 -4.16
N VAL A 16 -35.83 47.41 -2.96
CA VAL A 16 -35.25 46.84 -1.73
C VAL A 16 -35.95 45.54 -1.34
N ALA A 17 -37.28 45.47 -1.45
CA ALA A 17 -38.01 44.23 -1.19
C ALA A 17 -37.68 43.14 -2.19
N GLY A 18 -37.56 43.44 -3.48
CA GLY A 18 -37.16 42.50 -4.52
C GLY A 18 -35.75 41.96 -4.31
N LYS A 19 -34.81 42.80 -3.89
CA LYS A 19 -33.41 42.36 -3.56
C LYS A 19 -33.37 41.46 -2.33
N LYS A 20 -34.20 41.73 -1.31
CA LYS A 20 -34.32 40.93 -0.09
C LYS A 20 -34.94 39.56 -0.37
N ILE A 21 -35.96 39.49 -1.23
CA ILE A 21 -36.60 38.24 -1.66
C ILE A 21 -35.62 37.40 -2.50
N LYS A 22 -34.89 37.99 -3.45
CA LYS A 22 -33.88 37.32 -4.28
C LYS A 22 -32.73 36.72 -3.43
N ASN A 23 -32.28 37.47 -2.43
CA ASN A 23 -31.24 37.00 -1.53
C ASN A 23 -31.74 35.82 -0.65
N LYS A 24 -32.98 35.89 -0.15
CA LYS A 24 -33.59 34.81 0.63
C LYS A 24 -33.76 33.52 -0.20
N ALA A 25 -34.24 33.66 -1.44
CA ALA A 25 -34.37 32.53 -2.37
C ALA A 25 -33.01 31.89 -2.71
N ARG A 26 -31.98 32.72 -2.96
CA ARG A 26 -30.61 32.25 -3.22
C ARG A 26 -30.03 31.52 -2.00
N THR A 27 -30.22 32.03 -0.79
CA THR A 27 -29.77 31.40 0.45
C THR A 27 -30.48 30.05 0.68
N LEU A 28 -31.78 29.98 0.38
CA LEU A 28 -32.57 28.76 0.49
C LEU A 28 -32.09 27.71 -0.52
N SER A 29 -31.86 28.09 -1.77
CA SER A 29 -31.32 27.23 -2.82
C SER A 29 -29.96 26.68 -2.44
N ILE A 30 -29.05 27.51 -1.91
CA ILE A 30 -27.69 27.04 -1.45
C ILE A 30 -27.84 26.03 -0.31
N LYS A 31 -28.73 26.24 0.67
CA LYS A 31 -28.97 25.30 1.76
C LYS A 31 -29.45 23.94 1.25
N TYR A 32 -30.41 23.93 0.33
CA TYR A 32 -30.87 22.65 -0.28
C TYR A 32 -29.78 21.96 -1.08
N THR A 33 -28.97 22.71 -1.84
CA THR A 33 -27.85 22.15 -2.59
C THR A 33 -26.82 21.49 -1.64
N ILE A 34 -26.45 22.18 -0.57
CA ILE A 34 -25.53 21.66 0.45
C ILE A 34 -26.13 20.41 1.11
N SER A 35 -27.42 20.47 1.50
CA SER A 35 -28.12 19.34 2.11
C SER A 35 -28.10 18.10 1.18
N ASN A 36 -28.40 18.29 -0.11
CA ASN A 36 -28.39 17.21 -1.09
C ASN A 36 -26.97 16.64 -1.29
N LEU A 37 -25.93 17.49 -1.31
CA LEU A 37 -24.53 17.04 -1.38
C LEU A 37 -24.14 16.20 -0.16
N VAL A 38 -24.58 16.61 1.05
CA VAL A 38 -24.33 15.85 2.27
C VAL A 38 -25.04 14.50 2.23
N VAL A 39 -26.30 14.46 1.82
CA VAL A 39 -27.09 13.21 1.66
C VAL A 39 -26.40 12.27 0.66
N MET A 40 -25.97 12.79 -0.50
CA MET A 40 -25.25 12.00 -1.50
C MET A 40 -23.92 11.46 -0.95
N MET A 41 -23.19 12.27 -0.19
CA MET A 41 -21.94 11.83 0.43
C MET A 41 -22.18 10.71 1.45
N VAL A 42 -23.20 10.85 2.30
CA VAL A 42 -23.57 9.80 3.28
C VAL A 42 -24.00 8.53 2.57
N ALA A 43 -24.82 8.63 1.52
CA ALA A 43 -25.23 7.48 0.72
C ALA A 43 -24.04 6.76 0.07
N MET A 44 -23.07 7.50 -0.47
CA MET A 44 -21.83 6.94 -1.00
C MET A 44 -21.02 6.19 0.07
N ILE A 45 -20.88 6.77 1.27
CA ILE A 45 -20.17 6.14 2.38
C ILE A 45 -20.86 4.84 2.81
N LEU A 46 -22.19 4.86 2.92
CA LEU A 46 -22.97 3.67 3.26
C LEU A 46 -22.84 2.58 2.20
N MET A 47 -22.96 2.91 0.94
CA MET A 47 -22.79 1.96 -0.18
C MET A 47 -21.37 1.36 -0.17
N PHE A 48 -20.32 2.17 0.03
CA PHE A 48 -18.96 1.67 0.13
C PHE A 48 -18.75 0.78 1.35
N SER A 49 -19.37 1.11 2.49
CA SER A 49 -19.30 0.31 3.71
C SER A 49 -19.97 -1.06 3.54
N ILE A 50 -21.14 -1.11 2.89
CA ILE A 50 -21.82 -2.37 2.54
C ILE A 50 -20.95 -3.21 1.61
N TYR A 51 -20.38 -2.58 0.57
CA TYR A 51 -19.46 -3.26 -0.34
C TYR A 51 -18.25 -3.84 0.39
N ALA A 52 -17.62 -3.05 1.26
CA ALA A 52 -16.48 -3.50 2.05
C ALA A 52 -16.85 -4.66 2.98
N ALA A 53 -17.99 -4.57 3.67
CA ALA A 53 -18.50 -5.64 4.51
C ALA A 53 -18.74 -6.93 3.73
N THR A 54 -19.33 -6.83 2.53
CA THR A 54 -19.54 -7.97 1.64
C THR A 54 -18.21 -8.62 1.22
N VAL A 55 -17.23 -7.81 0.79
CA VAL A 55 -15.90 -8.31 0.42
C VAL A 55 -15.24 -9.05 1.59
N ILE A 56 -15.35 -8.53 2.81
CA ILE A 56 -14.77 -9.14 4.01
C ILE A 56 -15.53 -10.42 4.41
N ALA A 57 -16.86 -10.42 4.30
CA ALA A 57 -17.68 -11.59 4.64
C ALA A 57 -17.36 -12.81 3.76
N PHE A 58 -17.04 -12.58 2.49
CA PHE A 58 -16.63 -13.63 1.55
C PHE A 58 -15.11 -13.81 1.45
N ALA A 59 -14.33 -13.16 2.31
CA ALA A 59 -12.88 -13.31 2.32
C ALA A 59 -12.48 -14.69 2.86
N PRO A 60 -11.52 -15.39 2.21
CA PRO A 60 -10.96 -16.62 2.76
C PRO A 60 -10.45 -16.44 4.18
N LYS A 61 -10.69 -17.43 5.02
CA LYS A 61 -10.14 -17.43 6.38
C LYS A 61 -8.64 -17.69 6.31
N ILE A 62 -7.86 -16.89 7.00
CA ILE A 62 -6.41 -17.05 7.12
C ILE A 62 -6.02 -17.33 8.56
N ASP A 63 -4.92 -18.08 8.74
CA ASP A 63 -4.25 -18.25 10.02
C ASP A 63 -2.85 -17.64 9.94
N PRO A 64 -2.62 -16.44 10.51
CA PRO A 64 -1.32 -15.80 10.47
C PRO A 64 -0.21 -16.57 11.19
N ASN A 65 -0.53 -17.46 12.15
CA ASN A 65 0.48 -18.30 12.81
C ASN A 65 1.15 -19.29 11.83
N LYS A 66 0.45 -19.63 10.74
CA LYS A 66 0.94 -20.51 9.68
C LYS A 66 1.50 -19.74 8.47
N ILE A 67 1.89 -18.48 8.67
CA ILE A 67 2.34 -17.63 7.56
C ILE A 67 3.58 -18.19 6.85
N TYR A 68 4.46 -18.84 7.59
CA TYR A 68 5.66 -19.46 7.01
C TYR A 68 5.35 -20.69 6.17
N ASP A 69 4.30 -21.43 6.48
CA ASP A 69 3.84 -22.54 5.64
C ASP A 69 3.40 -22.03 4.26
N GLN A 70 2.73 -20.86 4.24
CA GLN A 70 2.31 -20.21 2.99
C GLN A 70 3.50 -19.62 2.20
N ILE A 71 4.52 -19.11 2.88
CA ILE A 71 5.73 -18.57 2.24
C ILE A 71 6.58 -19.69 1.67
N SER A 72 6.67 -20.82 2.38
CA SER A 72 7.53 -21.97 2.05
C SER A 72 6.91 -22.91 1.03
N THR A 73 5.67 -22.67 0.57
CA THR A 73 4.97 -23.58 -0.35
C THR A 73 5.66 -23.59 -1.71
N ASN A 74 6.52 -24.58 -1.92
CA ASN A 74 6.98 -24.96 -3.24
C ASN A 74 5.77 -25.53 -4.00
N SER A 75 5.66 -25.26 -5.31
CA SER A 75 4.67 -25.95 -6.15
C SER A 75 5.03 -27.44 -6.17
N VAL A 76 4.15 -28.28 -5.69
CA VAL A 76 4.31 -29.73 -5.73
C VAL A 76 3.58 -30.26 -6.94
N ILE A 77 4.24 -31.02 -7.81
CA ILE A 77 3.60 -31.73 -8.90
C ILE A 77 3.16 -33.09 -8.39
N TYR A 78 1.89 -33.40 -8.63
CA TYR A 78 1.32 -34.71 -8.41
C TYR A 78 1.04 -35.37 -9.76
N ASP A 79 1.14 -36.70 -9.82
CA ASP A 79 0.68 -37.49 -10.95
C ASP A 79 -0.86 -37.57 -10.96
N ASP A 80 -1.40 -38.17 -12.00
CA ASP A 80 -2.85 -38.38 -12.15
C ASP A 80 -3.47 -39.26 -11.06
N ASN A 81 -2.64 -39.94 -10.28
CA ASN A 81 -3.02 -40.79 -9.15
C ASN A 81 -2.91 -40.06 -7.81
N GLY A 82 -2.48 -38.79 -7.82
CA GLY A 82 -2.26 -38.00 -6.61
C GLY A 82 -0.94 -38.33 -5.89
N THR A 83 -0.03 -39.08 -6.54
CA THR A 83 1.29 -39.36 -6.00
C THR A 83 2.22 -38.18 -6.28
N ARG A 84 2.93 -37.71 -5.26
CA ARG A 84 3.91 -36.65 -5.42
C ARG A 84 5.06 -37.12 -6.31
N ILE A 85 5.18 -36.54 -7.53
CA ILE A 85 6.26 -36.86 -8.46
C ILE A 85 7.52 -36.07 -8.08
N ASP A 86 7.38 -34.79 -7.90
CA ASP A 86 8.47 -33.90 -7.53
C ASP A 86 7.95 -32.63 -6.87
N SER A 87 8.77 -31.94 -6.14
CA SER A 87 8.57 -30.54 -5.86
C SER A 87 9.23 -29.79 -7.00
N VAL A 88 8.44 -29.10 -7.85
CA VAL A 88 9.01 -28.02 -8.61
C VAL A 88 9.38 -26.96 -7.58
N SER A 89 10.51 -27.17 -6.95
CA SER A 89 11.31 -26.04 -6.60
C SER A 89 11.65 -25.42 -7.96
N SER A 90 11.08 -24.29 -8.25
CA SER A 90 11.57 -23.37 -9.28
C SER A 90 12.98 -22.93 -8.86
N GLY A 91 13.95 -23.85 -8.79
CA GLY A 91 15.32 -23.57 -8.35
C GLY A 91 15.50 -22.97 -6.94
N GLU A 92 14.41 -22.74 -6.21
CA GLU A 92 14.36 -21.88 -5.04
C GLU A 92 14.00 -22.65 -3.78
N SER A 93 15.00 -23.23 -3.19
CA SER A 93 14.98 -23.53 -1.75
C SER A 93 14.93 -22.17 -1.02
N ARG A 94 13.73 -21.67 -0.69
CA ARG A 94 13.59 -20.45 0.13
C ARG A 94 14.15 -20.73 1.51
N THR A 95 15.29 -20.14 1.81
CA THR A 95 15.86 -20.20 3.15
C THR A 95 15.14 -19.18 4.02
N ILE A 96 14.29 -19.66 4.92
CA ILE A 96 13.57 -18.81 5.88
C ILE A 96 14.52 -18.35 6.97
N ILE A 97 14.69 -17.06 7.10
CA ILE A 97 15.50 -16.45 8.15
C ILE A 97 14.62 -15.89 9.27
N LYS A 98 15.15 -15.90 10.49
CA LYS A 98 14.49 -15.31 11.66
C LYS A 98 14.92 -13.86 11.82
N TYR A 99 14.08 -13.04 12.46
CA TYR A 99 14.37 -11.62 12.70
C TYR A 99 15.74 -11.38 13.38
N LYS A 100 16.14 -12.25 14.31
CA LYS A 100 17.41 -12.14 15.04
C LYS A 100 18.65 -12.26 14.15
N ASP A 101 18.51 -12.89 12.99
CA ASP A 101 19.59 -13.15 12.06
C ASP A 101 19.74 -12.02 11.02
N ILE A 102 18.83 -11.01 11.06
CA ILE A 102 18.82 -9.85 10.16
C ILE A 102 19.54 -8.69 10.83
N PRO A 103 20.60 -8.12 10.23
CA PRO A 103 21.30 -6.97 10.79
C PRO A 103 20.37 -5.79 11.00
N LYS A 104 20.58 -5.02 12.07
CA LYS A 104 19.75 -3.85 12.38
C LYS A 104 19.70 -2.84 11.23
N HIS A 105 20.83 -2.57 10.60
CA HIS A 105 20.88 -1.62 9.48
C HIS A 105 20.09 -2.11 8.26
N THR A 106 19.96 -3.42 8.06
CA THR A 106 19.08 -4.00 7.03
C THR A 106 17.61 -3.70 7.36
N VAL A 107 17.20 -3.96 8.61
CA VAL A 107 15.85 -3.62 9.07
C VAL A 107 15.56 -2.13 8.87
N ASP A 108 16.49 -1.28 9.31
CA ASP A 108 16.35 0.18 9.22
C ASP A 108 16.24 0.65 7.75
N ALA A 109 16.99 0.04 6.81
CA ALA A 109 16.94 0.37 5.40
C ALA A 109 15.55 0.09 4.79
N PHE A 110 15.00 -1.11 5.01
CA PHE A 110 13.66 -1.46 4.54
C PHE A 110 12.57 -0.59 5.16
N VAL A 111 12.62 -0.37 6.46
CA VAL A 111 11.65 0.49 7.16
C VAL A 111 11.73 1.93 6.66
N ALA A 112 12.94 2.46 6.43
CA ALA A 112 13.14 3.83 5.95
C ALA A 112 12.59 4.03 4.53
N LEU A 113 12.71 3.05 3.64
CA LEU A 113 12.26 3.14 2.26
C LEU A 113 10.77 2.81 2.10
N GLU A 114 10.31 1.74 2.70
CA GLU A 114 8.98 1.21 2.47
C GLU A 114 7.92 1.72 3.46
N ASP A 115 8.28 1.82 4.75
CA ASP A 115 7.30 2.18 5.78
C ASP A 115 7.92 2.81 7.03
N LYS A 116 8.26 4.08 6.96
CA LYS A 116 8.87 4.85 8.08
C LYS A 116 8.08 4.81 9.39
N THR A 117 6.84 4.40 9.34
CA THR A 117 5.95 4.33 10.52
C THR A 117 5.67 2.91 10.97
N PHE A 118 6.36 1.92 10.42
CA PHE A 118 6.13 0.50 10.64
C PHE A 118 5.98 0.13 12.12
N TRP A 119 6.87 0.61 12.98
CA TRP A 119 6.86 0.32 14.42
C TRP A 119 5.71 0.97 15.20
N LYS A 120 4.96 1.91 14.58
CA LYS A 120 3.98 2.75 15.28
C LYS A 120 2.52 2.46 14.91
N HIS A 121 2.27 1.89 13.72
CA HIS A 121 0.90 1.61 13.26
C HIS A 121 0.51 0.16 13.51
N HIS A 122 -0.78 -0.14 13.38
CA HIS A 122 -1.37 -1.47 13.49
C HIS A 122 -1.96 -1.91 12.13
N GLY A 123 -1.07 -2.23 11.18
CA GLY A 123 -1.42 -2.75 9.85
C GLY A 123 -1.59 -1.70 8.76
N PHE A 124 -2.09 -0.52 9.06
CA PHE A 124 -2.25 0.57 8.10
C PHE A 124 -2.12 1.95 8.76
N ASN A 125 -1.78 2.96 7.97
CA ASN A 125 -1.61 4.32 8.44
C ASN A 125 -2.69 5.23 7.83
N TRP A 126 -3.74 5.54 8.63
CA TRP A 126 -4.86 6.39 8.21
C TRP A 126 -4.42 7.78 7.76
N LYS A 127 -3.47 8.40 8.45
CA LYS A 127 -2.98 9.74 8.10
C LYS A 127 -2.33 9.75 6.71
N ARG A 128 -1.49 8.75 6.41
CA ARG A 128 -0.88 8.61 5.08
C ARG A 128 -1.93 8.32 4.00
N MET A 129 -2.93 7.49 4.29
CA MET A 129 -4.01 7.16 3.35
C MET A 129 -4.83 8.41 3.01
N ILE A 130 -5.30 9.15 4.02
CA ILE A 130 -6.10 10.37 3.82
C ILE A 130 -5.26 11.43 3.10
N GLY A 131 -4.01 11.63 3.50
CA GLY A 131 -3.09 12.56 2.84
C GLY A 131 -2.86 12.22 1.36
N ALA A 132 -2.74 10.94 1.02
CA ALA A 132 -2.57 10.49 -0.35
C ALA A 132 -3.84 10.69 -1.18
N ILE A 133 -5.02 10.42 -0.61
CA ILE A 133 -6.30 10.70 -1.27
C ILE A 133 -6.43 12.21 -1.54
N ALA A 134 -6.14 13.05 -0.54
CA ALA A 134 -6.20 14.50 -0.69
C ALA A 134 -5.21 15.02 -1.76
N SER A 135 -3.98 14.48 -1.80
CA SER A 135 -2.97 14.88 -2.79
C SER A 135 -3.26 14.36 -4.20
N SER A 136 -3.99 13.25 -4.34
CA SER A 136 -4.34 12.66 -5.64
C SER A 136 -5.41 13.45 -6.38
N PHE A 137 -6.23 14.26 -5.70
CA PHE A 137 -7.18 15.18 -6.34
C PHE A 137 -6.51 16.23 -7.24
N GLY A 138 -5.17 16.43 -7.13
CA GLY A 138 -4.42 17.36 -7.99
C GLY A 138 -3.37 16.72 -8.90
N ARG A 139 -2.91 15.51 -8.64
CA ARG A 139 -1.71 14.92 -9.30
C ARG A 139 -1.81 13.46 -9.72
N GLY A 140 -2.91 12.77 -9.48
CA GLY A 140 -3.21 11.44 -10.06
C GLY A 140 -2.32 10.25 -9.63
N ASN A 141 -1.37 10.39 -8.73
CA ASN A 141 -0.38 9.35 -8.44
C ASN A 141 -0.32 9.01 -6.94
N ILE A 142 -1.08 8.00 -6.52
CA ILE A 142 -1.03 7.47 -5.15
C ILE A 142 0.08 6.42 -5.06
N ARG A 143 1.34 6.85 -4.88
CA ARG A 143 2.48 5.94 -4.66
C ARG A 143 2.91 5.94 -3.19
N GLY A 144 3.38 4.80 -2.68
CA GLY A 144 4.06 4.70 -1.38
C GLY A 144 3.15 4.81 -0.15
N THR A 145 1.86 4.45 -0.24
CA THR A 145 0.93 4.50 0.89
C THR A 145 0.71 3.16 1.58
N SER A 146 1.10 2.05 0.96
CA SER A 146 0.97 0.72 1.56
C SER A 146 2.02 0.51 2.64
N THR A 147 1.61 -0.10 3.75
CA THR A 147 2.53 -0.51 4.83
C THR A 147 3.21 -1.83 4.48
N LEU A 148 4.31 -2.16 5.20
CA LEU A 148 4.97 -3.47 5.11
C LEU A 148 3.98 -4.61 5.37
N THR A 149 3.10 -4.45 6.35
CA THR A 149 2.09 -5.46 6.69
C THR A 149 1.06 -5.65 5.57
N GLN A 150 0.65 -4.56 4.89
CA GLN A 150 -0.24 -4.66 3.72
C GLN A 150 0.44 -5.33 2.54
N GLN A 151 1.74 -5.07 2.33
CA GLN A 151 2.53 -5.73 1.29
C GLN A 151 2.68 -7.22 1.59
N LEU A 152 2.97 -7.59 2.84
CA LEU A 152 3.00 -8.98 3.30
C LEU A 152 1.67 -9.68 3.05
N ALA A 153 0.56 -9.08 3.49
CA ALA A 153 -0.78 -9.60 3.27
C ALA A 153 -1.07 -9.87 1.78
N ARG A 154 -0.68 -8.91 0.91
CA ARG A 154 -0.83 -9.03 -0.53
C ARG A 154 -0.01 -10.18 -1.12
N ASN A 155 1.24 -10.30 -0.72
CA ASN A 155 2.17 -11.28 -1.28
C ASN A 155 1.79 -12.71 -0.87
N VAL A 156 1.37 -12.91 0.38
CA VAL A 156 1.12 -14.25 0.93
C VAL A 156 -0.33 -14.70 0.70
N TYR A 157 -1.29 -13.84 0.96
CA TYR A 157 -2.71 -14.24 0.96
C TYR A 157 -3.50 -13.80 -0.27
N LEU A 158 -2.93 -12.96 -1.13
CA LEU A 158 -3.61 -12.45 -2.32
C LEU A 158 -2.78 -12.65 -3.62
N PRO A 159 -2.07 -13.78 -3.81
CA PRO A 159 -1.16 -13.96 -4.95
C PRO A 159 -1.90 -13.82 -6.31
N ASN A 160 -3.12 -14.35 -6.41
CA ASN A 160 -3.91 -14.35 -7.65
C ASN A 160 -4.43 -12.96 -8.06
N ILE A 161 -4.47 -12.01 -7.15
CA ILE A 161 -4.96 -10.66 -7.41
C ILE A 161 -3.94 -9.57 -7.09
N LYS A 162 -2.69 -9.94 -6.76
CA LYS A 162 -1.65 -8.99 -6.33
C LYS A 162 -1.36 -7.89 -7.35
N SER A 163 -1.45 -8.20 -8.63
CA SER A 163 -1.24 -7.26 -9.74
C SER A 163 -2.46 -6.38 -10.05
N GLN A 164 -3.65 -6.77 -9.60
CA GLN A 164 -4.88 -6.02 -9.87
C GLN A 164 -4.93 -4.73 -9.05
N ARG A 165 -5.22 -3.60 -9.71
CA ARG A 165 -5.47 -2.32 -9.04
C ARG A 165 -6.97 -2.16 -8.78
N SER A 166 -7.50 -2.80 -7.73
CA SER A 166 -8.93 -2.80 -7.42
C SER A 166 -9.20 -2.42 -5.96
N ALA A 167 -10.38 -1.83 -5.70
CA ALA A 167 -10.85 -1.54 -4.35
C ALA A 167 -10.99 -2.83 -3.53
N ARG A 168 -11.47 -3.93 -4.15
CA ARG A 168 -11.58 -5.25 -3.53
C ARG A 168 -10.23 -5.70 -2.96
N ARG A 169 -9.15 -5.66 -3.77
CA ARG A 169 -7.82 -6.03 -3.30
C ARG A 169 -7.40 -5.17 -2.12
N LYS A 170 -7.63 -3.85 -2.18
CA LYS A 170 -7.20 -2.93 -1.11
C LYS A 170 -7.95 -3.17 0.20
N ILE A 171 -9.24 -3.48 0.14
CA ILE A 171 -10.04 -3.87 1.32
C ILE A 171 -9.48 -5.15 1.93
N LEU A 172 -9.19 -6.18 1.13
CA LEU A 172 -8.62 -7.44 1.60
C LEU A 172 -7.20 -7.26 2.17
N GLU A 173 -6.35 -6.45 1.54
CA GLU A 173 -5.03 -6.11 2.08
C GLU A 173 -5.15 -5.50 3.49
N MET A 174 -6.06 -4.56 3.70
CA MET A 174 -6.27 -3.92 5.01
C MET A 174 -6.82 -4.91 6.04
N TYR A 175 -7.79 -5.72 5.65
CA TYR A 175 -8.40 -6.72 6.51
C TYR A 175 -7.38 -7.77 6.97
N TYR A 176 -6.60 -8.32 6.04
CA TYR A 176 -5.57 -9.30 6.39
C TYR A 176 -4.39 -8.68 7.15
N ALA A 177 -3.98 -7.47 6.79
CA ALA A 177 -2.97 -6.74 7.56
C ALA A 177 -3.38 -6.53 9.01
N SER A 178 -4.66 -6.19 9.27
CA SER A 178 -5.18 -6.10 10.62
C SER A 178 -5.12 -7.43 11.36
N LYS A 179 -5.50 -8.55 10.71
CA LYS A 179 -5.40 -9.88 11.31
C LYS A 179 -3.96 -10.27 11.64
N ILE A 180 -3.01 -10.01 10.73
CA ILE A 180 -1.59 -10.27 10.93
C ILE A 180 -1.06 -9.50 12.15
N GLU A 181 -1.38 -8.23 12.25
CA GLU A 181 -0.93 -7.37 13.36
C GLU A 181 -1.54 -7.72 14.72
N HIS A 182 -2.71 -8.37 14.74
CA HIS A 182 -3.31 -8.88 15.98
C HIS A 182 -2.68 -10.21 16.44
N THR A 183 -2.03 -10.93 15.54
CA THR A 183 -1.51 -12.27 15.81
C THR A 183 -0.01 -12.28 15.97
N LEU A 184 0.73 -11.54 15.12
CA LEU A 184 2.18 -11.55 15.06
C LEU A 184 2.78 -10.26 15.60
N SER A 185 3.93 -10.38 16.25
CA SER A 185 4.73 -9.22 16.64
C SER A 185 5.32 -8.49 15.41
N LYS A 186 5.68 -7.23 15.58
CA LYS A 186 6.34 -6.44 14.52
C LYS A 186 7.62 -7.11 13.98
N LYS A 187 8.37 -7.78 14.85
CA LYS A 187 9.58 -8.51 14.45
C LYS A 187 9.27 -9.71 13.56
N GLU A 188 8.22 -10.46 13.91
CA GLU A 188 7.75 -11.59 13.10
C GLU A 188 7.17 -11.12 11.76
N ILE A 189 6.39 -10.03 11.77
CA ILE A 189 5.86 -9.41 10.54
C ILE A 189 6.99 -8.98 9.62
N PHE A 190 8.03 -8.32 10.15
CA PHE A 190 9.17 -7.90 9.35
C PHE A 190 9.91 -9.10 8.75
N ALA A 191 10.20 -10.13 9.56
CA ALA A 191 10.87 -11.35 9.09
C ALA A 191 10.02 -12.06 8.00
N ALA A 192 8.72 -12.23 8.22
CA ALA A 192 7.83 -12.81 7.21
C ALA A 192 7.80 -11.97 5.92
N TYR A 193 7.80 -10.64 6.03
CA TYR A 193 7.85 -9.74 4.89
C TYR A 193 9.10 -9.97 4.04
N VAL A 194 10.29 -9.87 4.62
CA VAL A 194 11.54 -10.01 3.85
C VAL A 194 11.76 -11.43 3.31
N ASN A 195 11.15 -12.45 3.92
CA ASN A 195 11.13 -13.80 3.40
C ASN A 195 10.13 -14.00 2.24
N SER A 196 9.12 -13.13 2.11
CA SER A 196 8.04 -13.27 1.13
C SER A 196 8.22 -12.46 -0.14
N ILE A 197 9.05 -11.43 -0.12
CA ILE A 197 9.18 -10.51 -1.26
C ILE A 197 10.07 -11.07 -2.37
N TYR A 198 9.74 -10.62 -3.58
CA TYR A 198 10.49 -10.92 -4.79
C TYR A 198 11.55 -9.84 -5.05
N PHE A 199 12.77 -10.25 -5.30
CA PHE A 199 13.94 -9.39 -5.52
C PHE A 199 14.45 -9.40 -6.96
N GLY A 200 13.70 -9.97 -7.90
CA GLY A 200 14.15 -10.11 -9.30
C GLY A 200 14.93 -11.41 -9.54
N TYR A 201 15.07 -11.78 -10.80
CA TYR A 201 15.81 -13.00 -11.23
C TYR A 201 15.39 -14.29 -10.51
N GLY A 202 14.10 -14.45 -10.28
CA GLY A 202 13.60 -15.63 -9.58
C GLY A 202 13.85 -15.62 -8.08
N ASN A 203 14.53 -14.63 -7.50
CA ASN A 203 14.87 -14.59 -6.08
C ASN A 203 13.69 -14.16 -5.22
N TYR A 204 13.19 -15.09 -4.44
CA TYR A 204 12.21 -14.82 -3.39
C TYR A 204 12.88 -14.95 -2.01
N GLY A 205 12.66 -13.98 -1.15
CA GLY A 205 13.27 -13.92 0.17
C GLY A 205 14.67 -13.29 0.17
N ILE A 206 14.95 -12.55 1.25
CA ILE A 206 16.17 -11.75 1.36
C ILE A 206 17.46 -12.59 1.43
N GLU A 207 17.38 -13.79 1.99
CA GLU A 207 18.57 -14.68 2.08
C GLU A 207 19.02 -15.13 0.69
N ASN A 208 18.07 -15.54 -0.18
CA ASN A 208 18.39 -15.91 -1.56
C ASN A 208 18.91 -14.71 -2.34
N ALA A 209 18.27 -13.56 -2.18
CA ALA A 209 18.73 -12.32 -2.81
C ALA A 209 20.15 -11.95 -2.36
N SER A 210 20.45 -12.06 -1.06
CA SER A 210 21.78 -11.80 -0.51
C SER A 210 22.84 -12.72 -1.13
N LYS A 211 22.54 -14.01 -1.22
CA LYS A 211 23.44 -14.98 -1.83
C LYS A 211 23.64 -14.75 -3.33
N THR A 212 22.56 -14.50 -4.05
CA THR A 212 22.62 -14.30 -5.49
C THR A 212 23.35 -13.01 -5.88
N TYR A 213 23.09 -11.90 -5.20
CA TYR A 213 23.66 -10.61 -5.58
C TYR A 213 25.01 -10.31 -4.94
N PHE A 214 25.27 -10.85 -3.76
CA PHE A 214 26.48 -10.50 -2.98
C PHE A 214 27.29 -11.70 -2.53
N SER A 215 26.85 -12.94 -2.81
CA SER A 215 27.51 -14.18 -2.37
C SER A 215 27.73 -14.24 -0.85
N LYS A 216 26.77 -13.69 -0.08
CA LYS A 216 26.83 -13.57 1.38
C LYS A 216 25.52 -14.02 2.02
N ASP A 217 25.60 -14.50 3.27
CA ASP A 217 24.43 -14.63 4.11
C ASP A 217 23.89 -13.25 4.51
N VAL A 218 22.58 -13.14 4.76
CA VAL A 218 21.95 -11.87 5.13
C VAL A 218 22.57 -11.20 6.35
N SER A 219 23.08 -12.02 7.29
CA SER A 219 23.76 -11.55 8.50
C SER A 219 25.08 -10.79 8.24
N GLN A 220 25.64 -10.95 7.04
CA GLN A 220 26.92 -10.36 6.62
C GLN A 220 26.73 -9.14 5.70
N LEU A 221 25.50 -8.77 5.39
CA LEU A 221 25.21 -7.63 4.54
C LEU A 221 25.74 -6.33 5.15
N THR A 222 26.40 -5.55 4.34
CA THR A 222 26.74 -4.16 4.68
C THR A 222 25.55 -3.23 4.56
N LEU A 223 25.66 -2.01 5.09
CA LEU A 223 24.61 -0.99 4.95
C LEU A 223 24.30 -0.66 3.47
N LYS A 224 25.34 -0.60 2.60
CA LYS A 224 25.16 -0.33 1.17
C LYS A 224 24.40 -1.44 0.47
N GLU A 225 24.76 -2.69 0.72
CA GLU A 225 24.08 -3.87 0.18
C GLU A 225 22.62 -3.96 0.68
N SER A 226 22.42 -3.68 1.97
CA SER A 226 21.08 -3.61 2.56
C SER A 226 20.20 -2.54 1.93
N ALA A 227 20.75 -1.36 1.66
CA ALA A 227 20.02 -0.28 0.99
C ALA A 227 19.69 -0.65 -0.47
N ALA A 228 20.61 -1.32 -1.17
CA ALA A 228 20.36 -1.83 -2.52
C ALA A 228 19.21 -2.84 -2.52
N LEU A 229 19.24 -3.87 -1.65
CA LEU A 229 18.13 -4.82 -1.54
C LEU A 229 16.80 -4.15 -1.15
N ALA A 230 16.84 -3.17 -0.24
CA ALA A 230 15.63 -2.47 0.20
C ALA A 230 14.98 -1.61 -0.90
N SER A 231 15.71 -1.25 -1.96
CA SER A 231 15.17 -0.52 -3.11
C SER A 231 14.47 -1.42 -4.14
N MET A 232 14.78 -2.71 -4.17
CA MET A 232 14.30 -3.65 -5.20
C MET A 232 12.79 -3.92 -5.19
N PRO A 233 12.10 -4.02 -4.03
CA PRO A 233 10.67 -4.37 -4.00
C PRO A 233 9.77 -3.41 -4.77
N GLN A 234 10.22 -2.17 -5.03
CA GLN A 234 9.46 -1.17 -5.79
C GLN A 234 9.40 -1.48 -7.28
N SER A 235 10.47 -2.08 -7.84
CA SER A 235 10.57 -2.47 -9.25
C SER A 235 11.65 -3.56 -9.40
N PRO A 236 11.35 -4.81 -8.99
CA PRO A 236 12.36 -5.84 -8.85
C PRO A 236 13.14 -6.12 -10.14
N ASP A 237 12.43 -6.20 -11.26
CA ASP A 237 13.06 -6.51 -12.54
C ASP A 237 13.87 -5.34 -13.12
N THR A 238 13.54 -4.10 -12.72
CA THR A 238 14.26 -2.89 -13.17
C THR A 238 15.51 -2.63 -12.31
N TYR A 239 15.42 -2.91 -11.01
CA TYR A 239 16.51 -2.65 -10.06
C TYR A 239 17.36 -3.88 -9.76
N ALA A 240 17.11 -5.00 -10.43
CA ALA A 240 17.91 -6.20 -10.28
C ALA A 240 19.37 -5.90 -10.66
N LEU A 241 20.29 -6.08 -9.71
CA LEU A 241 21.70 -5.68 -9.82
C LEU A 241 22.45 -6.39 -10.96
N ILE A 242 22.03 -7.62 -11.31
CA ILE A 242 22.65 -8.39 -12.40
C ILE A 242 22.29 -7.80 -13.76
N GLN A 243 21.04 -7.34 -13.95
CA GLN A 243 20.56 -6.81 -15.23
C GLN A 243 21.20 -5.47 -15.59
N ASN A 244 21.64 -4.72 -14.59
CA ASN A 244 22.24 -3.41 -14.74
C ASN A 244 23.78 -3.45 -14.77
N ALA A 245 24.41 -4.62 -14.78
CA ALA A 245 25.86 -4.74 -14.89
C ALA A 245 26.40 -4.10 -16.18
N ASP A 246 25.62 -4.09 -17.25
CA ASP A 246 25.95 -3.46 -18.53
C ASP A 246 25.40 -2.02 -18.64
N SER A 247 24.76 -1.49 -17.60
CA SER A 247 24.24 -0.12 -17.63
C SER A 247 25.33 0.91 -17.30
N PRO A 248 25.28 2.13 -17.88
CA PRO A 248 26.29 3.16 -17.63
C PRO A 248 26.48 3.56 -16.16
N VAL A 249 25.50 3.26 -15.30
CA VAL A 249 25.56 3.54 -13.86
C VAL A 249 26.43 2.54 -13.12
N ALA A 250 26.49 1.27 -13.57
CA ALA A 250 27.35 0.25 -12.97
C ALA A 250 28.83 0.50 -13.28
N SER A 251 29.13 1.06 -14.45
CA SER A 251 30.51 1.40 -14.85
C SER A 251 31.10 2.58 -14.05
N GLN A 252 30.28 3.44 -13.45
CA GLN A 252 30.74 4.55 -12.62
C GLN A 252 31.14 4.15 -11.19
N SER A 253 30.67 2.99 -10.70
CA SER A 253 31.00 2.52 -9.35
C SER A 253 32.34 1.80 -9.26
N THR A 254 32.94 1.43 -10.40
CA THR A 254 34.22 0.71 -10.47
C THR A 254 35.42 1.62 -10.78
N SER A 255 35.19 2.91 -11.04
CA SER A 255 36.26 3.86 -11.38
C SER A 255 36.44 4.95 -10.31
N THR A 256 36.76 4.55 -9.07
CA THR A 256 37.43 5.45 -8.14
C THR A 256 38.68 4.71 -7.64
N PRO A 257 39.85 5.00 -8.20
CA PRO A 257 41.11 4.62 -7.54
C PRO A 257 41.35 5.59 -6.38
N ILE A 258 41.65 5.02 -5.23
CA ILE A 258 42.49 5.46 -4.10
C ILE A 258 42.59 6.97 -3.85
#